data_896eb33e4ba25a4b06807debbc7a9857
#
_entry.id   896eb33e4ba25a4b06807debbc7a9857
#
_cell.length_a   1.000
_cell.length_b   1.000
_cell.length_c   1.000
_cell.angle_alpha   90.00
_cell.angle_beta   90.00
_cell.angle_gamma   90.00
#
_symmetry.space_group_name_H-M   'P 1'
#
loop_
_entity.id
_entity.type
_entity.pdbx_description
1 polymer ?
#
loop_
_entity_poly.entity_id
_entity_poly.type
_entity_poly.pdbx_seq_one_letter_code
_entity_poly.pdbx_strand_id
1 'polypeptide(L)'
;LYVKLHGIPFDADKFASRLWGDMYYHPDARAFRKKPPAGGGERSFVQFVLEPLYKIYSQVIGEHKKSVEATLVELGVTLPNAAYKLNVRPLLRLACSSVFGNASGFTDMLVQHIPSPKASATRKVDHIYTGPKDSMIYKAMKNCDPEGPLMVNVTKLYPKSDCSVFDAFGRVYSGRIRTGQTVRVLGEGYSPDDEEDMTVKEVTKLWVYQARDRTPIAEAPAGSWVLIEGVDASIMKTATLCDEDVARYDDIYIFRPLQFNTLPVVKTATEPLNPSELPKMVEGLRKISKSYPLAITKVEESGEHTILGTGE
;
A
#
# COMPACT_ATOMS: atom_id res chain seq x y z
N LEU A 1 -12.11 26.52 -1.27
CA LEU A 1 -12.97 27.06 -0.23
C LEU A 1 -12.91 28.61 -0.20
N TYR A 2 -11.79 29.20 0.24
CA TYR A 2 -11.65 30.64 0.49
C TYR A 2 -11.87 31.54 -0.72
N VAL A 3 -11.47 31.12 -1.92
CA VAL A 3 -11.77 31.85 -3.18
C VAL A 3 -13.29 31.92 -3.41
N LYS A 4 -14.01 30.82 -3.13
CA LYS A 4 -15.47 30.78 -3.25
C LYS A 4 -16.17 31.65 -2.20
N LEU A 5 -15.65 31.68 -0.97
CA LEU A 5 -16.22 32.42 0.14
C LEU A 5 -16.15 33.95 -0.01
N HIS A 6 -15.02 34.46 -0.48
CA HIS A 6 -14.74 35.88 -0.50
C HIS A 6 -15.01 36.54 -1.84
N GLY A 7 -15.27 35.77 -2.90
CA GLY A 7 -15.55 36.32 -4.24
C GLY A 7 -14.42 37.13 -4.86
N ILE A 8 -13.27 37.24 -4.19
CA ILE A 8 -12.12 38.02 -4.63
C ILE A 8 -11.11 37.06 -5.22
N PRO A 9 -10.69 37.21 -6.48
CA PRO A 9 -9.67 36.39 -7.06
C PRO A 9 -8.33 36.62 -6.33
N PHE A 10 -7.83 35.61 -5.65
CA PHE A 10 -6.49 35.57 -5.11
C PHE A 10 -5.77 34.30 -5.60
N ASP A 11 -4.45 34.36 -5.60
CA ASP A 11 -3.62 33.23 -6.01
C ASP A 11 -3.70 32.10 -4.97
N ALA A 12 -4.49 31.08 -5.31
CA ALA A 12 -4.76 29.96 -4.42
C ALA A 12 -3.47 29.15 -4.11
N ASP A 13 -2.55 29.05 -5.04
CA ASP A 13 -1.30 28.29 -4.87
C ASP A 13 -0.34 29.03 -3.93
N LYS A 14 -0.23 30.34 -4.08
CA LYS A 14 0.52 31.18 -3.11
C LYS A 14 -0.10 31.13 -1.72
N PHE A 15 -1.42 31.15 -1.62
CA PHE A 15 -2.09 31.00 -0.34
C PHE A 15 -1.82 29.64 0.28
N ALA A 16 -2.01 28.55 -0.48
CA ALA A 16 -1.76 27.20 -0.01
C ALA A 16 -0.32 27.00 0.48
N SER A 17 0.68 27.57 -0.22
CA SER A 17 2.08 27.49 0.19
C SER A 17 2.37 28.20 1.53
N ARG A 18 1.51 29.16 1.95
CA ARG A 18 1.63 29.88 3.21
C ARG A 18 0.92 29.22 4.40
N LEU A 19 0.20 28.13 4.15
CA LEU A 19 -0.49 27.38 5.21
C LEU A 19 0.45 26.37 5.93
N TRP A 20 1.65 26.12 5.40
CA TRP A 20 2.58 25.13 5.93
C TRP A 20 3.76 25.76 6.67
N GLY A 21 4.25 25.02 7.66
CA GLY A 21 5.39 25.44 8.49
C GLY A 21 5.05 26.48 9.55
N ASP A 22 6.05 27.22 10.02
CA ASP A 22 5.92 28.27 11.03
C ASP A 22 5.48 29.58 10.37
N MET A 23 4.23 29.62 9.93
CA MET A 23 3.60 30.77 9.30
C MET A 23 2.38 31.22 10.10
N TYR A 24 2.24 32.54 10.27
CA TYR A 24 1.17 33.18 11.01
C TYR A 24 0.53 34.26 10.14
N TYR A 25 -0.79 34.36 10.17
CA TYR A 25 -1.51 35.41 9.48
C TYR A 25 -1.67 36.65 10.39
N HIS A 26 -1.29 37.81 9.87
CA HIS A 26 -1.44 39.08 10.54
C HIS A 26 -2.64 39.85 9.92
N PRO A 27 -3.80 39.93 10.60
CA PRO A 27 -5.01 40.52 10.05
C PRO A 27 -4.82 42.01 9.67
N ASP A 28 -4.14 42.77 10.54
CA ASP A 28 -3.91 44.20 10.36
C ASP A 28 -3.07 44.50 9.10
N ALA A 29 -2.06 43.71 8.87
CA ALA A 29 -1.16 43.83 7.72
C ALA A 29 -1.65 43.04 6.49
N ARG A 30 -2.69 42.21 6.62
CA ARG A 30 -3.19 41.28 5.61
C ARG A 30 -2.07 40.43 4.97
N ALA A 31 -1.13 39.99 5.80
CA ALA A 31 0.09 39.33 5.35
C ALA A 31 0.47 38.14 6.22
N PHE A 32 1.14 37.16 5.61
CA PHE A 32 1.73 36.01 6.32
C PHE A 32 3.17 36.31 6.75
N ARG A 33 3.51 36.01 8.00
CA ARG A 33 4.85 36.20 8.57
C ARG A 33 5.28 34.96 9.36
N LYS A 34 6.59 34.78 9.55
CA LYS A 34 7.18 33.68 10.34
C LYS A 34 7.07 33.87 11.87
N LYS A 35 6.76 35.09 12.32
CA LYS A 35 6.58 35.38 13.75
C LYS A 35 5.10 35.59 14.06
N PRO A 36 4.60 35.16 15.22
CA PRO A 36 3.22 35.42 15.61
C PRO A 36 2.95 36.93 15.76
N PRO A 37 1.69 37.36 15.62
CA PRO A 37 1.27 38.73 15.94
C PRO A 37 1.58 39.08 17.40
N ALA A 38 1.66 40.39 17.73
CA ALA A 38 1.99 40.88 19.08
C ALA A 38 1.04 40.40 20.19
N GLY A 39 -0.20 40.07 19.86
CA GLY A 39 -1.20 39.50 20.76
C GLY A 39 -1.21 37.99 20.86
N GLY A 40 -0.24 37.30 20.25
CA GLY A 40 -0.27 35.85 20.03
C GLY A 40 -1.16 35.52 18.83
N GLY A 41 -1.13 34.26 18.42
CA GLY A 41 -1.96 33.75 17.32
C GLY A 41 -1.58 32.34 16.94
N GLU A 42 -2.53 31.62 16.38
CA GLU A 42 -2.33 30.28 15.90
C GLU A 42 -1.58 30.28 14.56
N ARG A 43 -0.90 29.16 14.26
CA ARG A 43 -0.28 28.97 12.94
C ARG A 43 -1.35 29.01 11.85
N SER A 44 -0.99 29.48 10.69
CA SER A 44 -1.92 29.57 9.55
C SER A 44 -2.57 28.23 9.19
N PHE A 45 -1.87 27.10 9.36
CA PHE A 45 -2.47 25.78 9.18
C PHE A 45 -3.60 25.50 10.19
N VAL A 46 -3.40 25.86 11.45
CA VAL A 46 -4.44 25.70 12.49
C VAL A 46 -5.63 26.59 12.13
N GLN A 47 -5.40 27.88 11.92
CA GLN A 47 -6.45 28.87 11.68
C GLN A 47 -7.27 28.62 10.42
N PHE A 48 -6.62 28.23 9.30
CA PHE A 48 -7.30 28.12 8.00
C PHE A 48 -7.66 26.68 7.60
N VAL A 49 -7.10 25.66 8.27
CA VAL A 49 -7.39 24.27 7.95
C VAL A 49 -8.04 23.53 9.12
N LEU A 50 -7.42 23.53 10.30
CA LEU A 50 -7.89 22.74 11.44
C LEU A 50 -9.14 23.34 12.10
N GLU A 51 -9.16 24.64 12.37
CA GLU A 51 -10.32 25.27 12.98
C GLU A 51 -11.62 25.09 12.19
N PRO A 52 -11.67 25.33 10.86
CA PRO A 52 -12.86 25.06 10.07
C PRO A 52 -13.27 23.58 10.10
N LEU A 53 -12.29 22.67 10.07
CA LEU A 53 -12.55 21.24 10.16
C LEU A 53 -13.14 20.86 11.51
N TYR A 54 -12.54 21.30 12.62
CA TYR A 54 -13.05 21.04 13.96
C TYR A 54 -14.41 21.69 14.21
N LYS A 55 -14.64 22.89 13.65
CA LYS A 55 -15.94 23.56 13.72
C LYS A 55 -17.05 22.70 13.08
N ILE A 56 -16.77 22.11 11.91
CA ILE A 56 -17.72 21.19 11.26
C ILE A 56 -17.98 19.95 12.14
N TYR A 57 -16.91 19.33 12.66
CA TYR A 57 -17.05 18.14 13.51
C TYR A 57 -17.85 18.43 14.77
N SER A 58 -17.51 19.48 15.52
CA SER A 58 -18.20 19.82 16.77
C SER A 58 -19.68 20.13 16.53
N GLN A 59 -19.99 20.89 15.48
CA GLN A 59 -21.35 21.24 15.14
C GLN A 59 -22.19 20.02 14.72
N VAL A 60 -21.66 19.17 13.86
CA VAL A 60 -22.41 17.99 13.37
C VAL A 60 -22.61 16.94 14.47
N ILE A 61 -21.66 16.80 15.41
CA ILE A 61 -21.73 15.79 16.48
C ILE A 61 -22.56 16.28 17.67
N GLY A 62 -22.42 17.53 18.07
CA GLY A 62 -22.92 18.06 19.35
C GLY A 62 -24.09 19.00 19.28
N GLU A 63 -24.44 19.53 18.11
CA GLU A 63 -25.35 20.67 18.01
C GLU A 63 -26.67 20.39 17.27
N HIS A 64 -27.62 21.31 17.44
CA HIS A 64 -28.89 21.26 16.75
C HIS A 64 -28.75 21.60 15.27
N LYS A 65 -29.67 21.06 14.46
CA LYS A 65 -29.74 21.27 12.99
C LYS A 65 -29.50 22.70 12.52
N LYS A 66 -30.13 23.69 13.18
CA LYS A 66 -30.00 25.12 12.80
C LYS A 66 -28.57 25.64 12.95
N SER A 67 -27.84 25.17 13.94
CA SER A 67 -26.44 25.54 14.21
C SER A 67 -25.53 24.99 13.15
N VAL A 68 -25.75 23.71 12.76
CA VAL A 68 -25.04 23.06 11.64
C VAL A 68 -25.27 23.81 10.32
N GLU A 69 -26.53 24.16 10.03
CA GLU A 69 -26.89 24.89 8.82
C GLU A 69 -26.20 26.27 8.77
N ALA A 70 -26.24 27.03 9.86
CA ALA A 70 -25.57 28.33 9.94
C ALA A 70 -24.06 28.21 9.69
N THR A 71 -23.40 27.25 10.33
CA THR A 71 -21.96 26.99 10.13
C THR A 71 -21.61 26.60 8.69
N LEU A 72 -22.43 25.77 8.05
CA LEU A 72 -22.19 25.37 6.66
C LEU A 72 -22.39 26.54 5.70
N VAL A 73 -23.40 27.40 5.95
CA VAL A 73 -23.63 28.63 5.17
C VAL A 73 -22.46 29.61 5.33
N GLU A 74 -21.92 29.78 6.54
CA GLU A 74 -20.69 30.57 6.76
C GLU A 74 -19.51 30.04 5.96
N LEU A 75 -19.45 28.71 5.75
CA LEU A 75 -18.43 28.07 4.92
C LEU A 75 -18.77 28.01 3.42
N GLY A 76 -19.84 28.72 3.01
CA GLY A 76 -20.27 28.81 1.61
C GLY A 76 -20.91 27.53 1.06
N VAL A 77 -21.48 26.70 1.93
CA VAL A 77 -22.10 25.42 1.55
C VAL A 77 -23.57 25.41 2.03
N THR A 78 -24.47 25.08 1.14
CA THR A 78 -25.89 24.86 1.46
C THR A 78 -26.26 23.42 1.16
N LEU A 79 -26.75 22.68 2.16
CA LEU A 79 -27.23 21.32 2.00
C LEU A 79 -28.76 21.29 1.88
N PRO A 80 -29.33 20.32 1.16
CA PRO A 80 -30.78 20.17 1.10
C PRO A 80 -31.33 19.75 2.47
N ASN A 81 -32.56 20.18 2.77
CA ASN A 81 -33.24 19.93 4.06
C ASN A 81 -33.30 18.44 4.45
N ALA A 82 -33.34 17.54 3.47
CA ALA A 82 -33.33 16.09 3.69
C ALA A 82 -32.00 15.61 4.28
N ALA A 83 -30.87 16.25 3.98
CA ALA A 83 -29.56 15.88 4.47
C ALA A 83 -29.46 15.98 6.00
N TYR A 84 -30.10 16.98 6.59
CA TYR A 84 -30.10 17.19 8.03
C TYR A 84 -30.92 16.17 8.84
N LYS A 85 -31.65 15.27 8.15
CA LYS A 85 -32.33 14.12 8.78
C LYS A 85 -31.46 12.86 8.84
N LEU A 86 -30.27 12.91 8.22
CA LEU A 86 -29.33 11.82 8.23
C LEU A 86 -28.72 11.63 9.63
N ASN A 87 -28.26 10.41 9.90
CA ASN A 87 -27.44 10.13 11.07
C ASN A 87 -26.12 10.90 11.02
N VAL A 88 -25.47 11.06 12.17
CA VAL A 88 -24.24 11.85 12.33
C VAL A 88 -23.16 11.50 11.31
N ARG A 89 -22.83 10.23 11.12
CA ARG A 89 -21.76 9.79 10.19
C ARG A 89 -22.04 10.14 8.71
N PRO A 90 -23.21 9.80 8.15
CA PRO A 90 -23.57 10.22 6.79
C PRO A 90 -23.62 11.75 6.62
N LEU A 91 -24.18 12.47 7.61
CA LEU A 91 -24.23 13.94 7.57
C LEU A 91 -22.83 14.55 7.60
N LEU A 92 -21.95 14.07 8.48
CA LEU A 92 -20.56 14.53 8.55
C LEU A 92 -19.82 14.30 7.23
N ARG A 93 -19.98 13.10 6.65
CA ARG A 93 -19.38 12.79 5.34
C ARG A 93 -19.87 13.73 4.25
N LEU A 94 -21.17 13.99 4.20
CA LEU A 94 -21.78 14.88 3.21
C LEU A 94 -21.30 16.33 3.43
N ALA A 95 -21.30 16.83 4.66
CA ALA A 95 -20.82 18.16 5.01
C ALA A 95 -19.34 18.33 4.61
N CYS A 96 -18.47 17.42 5.03
CA CYS A 96 -17.05 17.48 4.69
C CYS A 96 -16.80 17.40 3.17
N SER A 97 -17.48 16.50 2.45
CA SER A 97 -17.31 16.40 0.99
C SER A 97 -17.82 17.64 0.25
N SER A 98 -18.86 18.29 0.78
CA SER A 98 -19.38 19.53 0.19
C SER A 98 -18.47 20.73 0.45
N VAL A 99 -17.83 20.79 1.62
CA VAL A 99 -16.91 21.88 2.01
C VAL A 99 -15.54 21.71 1.36
N PHE A 100 -14.92 20.53 1.49
CA PHE A 100 -13.54 20.27 1.07
C PHE A 100 -13.43 19.65 -0.33
N GLY A 101 -14.54 19.18 -0.90
CA GLY A 101 -14.57 18.49 -2.18
C GLY A 101 -14.19 17.01 -2.09
N ASN A 102 -14.07 16.37 -3.25
CA ASN A 102 -13.83 14.92 -3.38
C ASN A 102 -12.35 14.66 -3.50
N ALA A 103 -11.61 14.62 -2.42
CA ALA A 103 -10.20 14.14 -2.38
C ALA A 103 -9.33 14.44 -3.65
N SER A 104 -9.70 15.45 -4.47
CA SER A 104 -9.01 15.78 -5.73
C SER A 104 -7.55 16.12 -5.48
N GLY A 105 -7.26 16.92 -4.45
CA GLY A 105 -5.89 17.26 -4.09
C GLY A 105 -5.03 16.04 -3.72
N PHE A 106 -5.61 15.02 -3.09
CA PHE A 106 -4.90 13.75 -2.85
C PHE A 106 -4.62 13.00 -4.15
N THR A 107 -5.61 12.95 -5.05
CA THR A 107 -5.46 12.32 -6.36
C THR A 107 -4.41 13.05 -7.20
N ASP A 108 -4.43 14.38 -7.23
CA ASP A 108 -3.45 15.20 -7.96
C ASP A 108 -2.04 14.98 -7.42
N MET A 109 -1.90 14.93 -6.08
CA MET A 109 -0.62 14.60 -5.45
C MET A 109 -0.12 13.21 -5.87
N LEU A 110 -0.98 12.19 -5.90
CA LEU A 110 -0.60 10.85 -6.35
C LEU A 110 -0.14 10.86 -7.81
N VAL A 111 -0.90 11.52 -8.70
CA VAL A 111 -0.56 11.61 -10.13
C VAL A 111 0.76 12.37 -10.34
N GLN A 112 1.01 13.41 -9.56
CA GLN A 112 2.22 14.23 -9.69
C GLN A 112 3.48 13.55 -9.13
N HIS A 113 3.36 12.84 -7.99
CA HIS A 113 4.53 12.36 -7.24
C HIS A 113 4.78 10.85 -7.35
N ILE A 114 3.78 10.05 -7.70
CA ILE A 114 3.96 8.61 -7.90
C ILE A 114 4.25 8.34 -9.37
N PRO A 115 5.50 7.92 -9.71
CA PRO A 115 5.85 7.66 -11.09
C PRO A 115 5.13 6.42 -11.63
N SER A 116 4.90 6.41 -12.95
CA SER A 116 4.38 5.24 -13.64
C SER A 116 5.31 4.01 -13.48
N PRO A 117 4.80 2.78 -13.67
CA PRO A 117 5.62 1.58 -13.66
C PRO A 117 6.86 1.68 -14.54
N LYS A 118 6.71 2.18 -15.77
CA LYS A 118 7.80 2.36 -16.74
C LYS A 118 8.83 3.42 -16.26
N ALA A 119 8.35 4.56 -15.76
CA ALA A 119 9.24 5.62 -15.27
C ALA A 119 10.05 5.21 -14.03
N SER A 120 9.48 4.35 -13.18
CA SER A 120 10.13 3.86 -11.95
C SER A 120 10.96 2.59 -12.16
N ALA A 121 10.82 1.89 -13.29
CA ALA A 121 11.39 0.57 -13.52
C ALA A 121 12.90 0.55 -13.31
N THR A 122 13.65 1.46 -13.95
CA THR A 122 15.11 1.52 -13.83
C THR A 122 15.57 1.55 -12.37
N ARG A 123 15.06 2.52 -11.59
CA ARG A 123 15.47 2.68 -10.18
C ARG A 123 15.08 1.48 -9.32
N LYS A 124 13.92 0.89 -9.58
CA LYS A 124 13.45 -0.29 -8.84
C LYS A 124 14.26 -1.51 -9.16
N VAL A 125 14.45 -1.84 -10.44
CA VAL A 125 15.21 -3.00 -10.89
C VAL A 125 16.67 -2.92 -10.44
N ASP A 126 17.32 -1.76 -10.54
CA ASP A 126 18.68 -1.53 -10.05
C ASP A 126 18.85 -1.86 -8.57
N HIS A 127 17.79 -1.68 -7.78
CA HIS A 127 17.82 -1.90 -6.35
C HIS A 127 17.52 -3.35 -5.96
N ILE A 128 16.55 -3.98 -6.64
CA ILE A 128 16.01 -5.28 -6.19
C ILE A 128 16.54 -6.49 -6.95
N TYR A 129 16.99 -6.33 -8.19
CA TYR A 129 17.47 -7.47 -8.98
C TYR A 129 18.93 -7.79 -8.66
N THR A 130 19.26 -9.10 -8.51
CA THR A 130 20.59 -9.54 -8.13
C THR A 130 21.49 -9.87 -9.32
N GLY A 131 20.90 -10.02 -10.50
CA GLY A 131 21.63 -10.40 -11.71
C GLY A 131 22.41 -9.29 -12.40
N PRO A 132 23.18 -9.61 -13.43
CA PRO A 132 24.03 -8.67 -14.17
C PRO A 132 23.19 -7.63 -14.93
N LYS A 133 23.70 -6.40 -14.95
CA LYS A 133 22.99 -5.24 -15.55
C LYS A 133 23.04 -5.19 -17.08
N ASP A 134 23.85 -6.02 -17.69
CA ASP A 134 24.00 -6.13 -19.14
C ASP A 134 23.14 -7.25 -19.74
N SER A 135 22.53 -8.10 -18.91
CA SER A 135 21.66 -9.19 -19.34
C SER A 135 20.43 -8.74 -20.12
N MET A 136 19.87 -9.59 -20.96
CA MET A 136 18.61 -9.34 -21.68
C MET A 136 17.46 -9.18 -20.71
N ILE A 137 17.41 -10.01 -19.66
CA ILE A 137 16.36 -9.99 -18.62
C ILE A 137 16.35 -8.63 -17.89
N TYR A 138 17.54 -8.15 -17.49
CA TYR A 138 17.64 -6.82 -16.85
C TYR A 138 17.14 -5.70 -17.76
N LYS A 139 17.53 -5.70 -19.06
CA LYS A 139 17.10 -4.69 -20.02
C LYS A 139 15.59 -4.72 -20.27
N ALA A 140 15.00 -5.90 -20.36
CA ALA A 140 13.57 -6.08 -20.50
C ALA A 140 12.81 -5.52 -19.28
N MET A 141 13.26 -5.86 -18.06
CA MET A 141 12.67 -5.33 -16.82
C MET A 141 12.80 -3.80 -16.70
N LYS A 142 13.96 -3.25 -17.05
CA LYS A 142 14.21 -1.82 -17.04
C LYS A 142 13.30 -1.05 -17.98
N ASN A 143 12.99 -1.63 -19.13
CA ASN A 143 12.08 -1.05 -20.11
C ASN A 143 10.62 -1.31 -19.82
N CYS A 144 10.33 -2.14 -18.79
CA CYS A 144 8.98 -2.60 -18.50
C CYS A 144 8.34 -3.22 -19.76
N ASP A 145 9.08 -4.11 -20.42
CA ASP A 145 8.74 -4.68 -21.73
C ASP A 145 7.72 -5.81 -21.58
N PRO A 146 6.49 -5.68 -22.10
CA PRO A 146 5.48 -6.72 -22.01
C PRO A 146 5.73 -7.93 -22.93
N GLU A 147 6.62 -7.81 -23.91
CA GLU A 147 6.98 -8.89 -24.86
C GLU A 147 8.32 -9.55 -24.49
N GLY A 148 8.97 -9.08 -23.44
CA GLY A 148 10.20 -9.67 -22.91
C GLY A 148 9.97 -10.94 -22.09
N PRO A 149 11.03 -11.57 -21.57
CA PRO A 149 10.91 -12.71 -20.68
C PRO A 149 10.15 -12.35 -19.41
N LEU A 150 9.30 -13.27 -18.93
CA LEU A 150 8.50 -13.05 -17.72
C LEU A 150 9.39 -12.95 -16.48
N MET A 151 9.26 -11.88 -15.73
CA MET A 151 9.86 -11.71 -14.42
C MET A 151 8.85 -11.08 -13.46
N VAL A 152 8.46 -11.82 -12.42
CA VAL A 152 7.53 -11.38 -11.39
C VAL A 152 8.17 -11.43 -10.03
N ASN A 153 8.11 -10.34 -9.29
CA ASN A 153 8.55 -10.28 -7.89
C ASN A 153 7.36 -10.49 -6.97
N VAL A 154 7.28 -11.63 -6.32
CA VAL A 154 6.29 -11.94 -5.28
C VAL A 154 6.78 -11.37 -3.95
N THR A 155 5.98 -10.50 -3.35
CA THR A 155 6.35 -9.76 -2.14
C THR A 155 5.53 -10.13 -0.92
N LYS A 156 4.36 -10.74 -1.12
CA LYS A 156 3.46 -11.13 -0.03
C LYS A 156 2.57 -12.30 -0.44
N LEU A 157 2.19 -13.11 0.55
CA LEU A 157 1.20 -14.16 0.41
C LEU A 157 -0.07 -13.77 1.16
N TYR A 158 -1.21 -13.81 0.47
CA TYR A 158 -2.51 -13.55 1.06
C TYR A 158 -3.27 -14.85 1.29
N PRO A 159 -3.63 -15.18 2.53
CA PRO A 159 -4.38 -16.39 2.82
C PRO A 159 -5.78 -16.33 2.22
N LYS A 160 -6.30 -17.47 1.77
CA LYS A 160 -7.73 -17.68 1.54
C LYS A 160 -8.47 -17.79 2.87
N SER A 161 -9.79 -17.78 2.84
CA SER A 161 -10.63 -17.74 4.05
C SER A 161 -10.37 -18.87 5.05
N ASP A 162 -9.95 -20.04 4.55
CA ASP A 162 -9.64 -21.24 5.34
C ASP A 162 -8.14 -21.38 5.66
N CYS A 163 -7.31 -20.46 5.17
CA CYS A 163 -5.85 -20.49 5.29
C CYS A 163 -5.19 -21.80 4.79
N SER A 164 -5.85 -22.56 3.92
CA SER A 164 -5.28 -23.80 3.34
C SER A 164 -4.35 -23.48 2.19
N VAL A 165 -4.68 -22.47 1.40
CA VAL A 165 -3.96 -22.02 0.20
C VAL A 165 -3.75 -20.52 0.29
N PHE A 166 -2.67 -20.05 -0.34
CA PHE A 166 -2.32 -18.63 -0.40
C PHE A 166 -2.31 -18.15 -1.84
N ASP A 167 -2.71 -16.90 -2.04
CA ASP A 167 -2.52 -16.21 -3.30
C ASP A 167 -1.23 -15.38 -3.22
N ALA A 168 -0.33 -15.57 -4.17
CA ALA A 168 0.92 -14.83 -4.24
C ALA A 168 0.69 -13.44 -4.84
N PHE A 169 1.00 -12.38 -4.08
CA PHE A 169 0.89 -11.00 -4.55
C PHE A 169 2.25 -10.54 -5.08
N GLY A 170 2.29 -10.24 -6.36
CA GLY A 170 3.53 -9.88 -7.04
C GLY A 170 3.36 -8.77 -8.06
N ARG A 171 4.49 -8.18 -8.42
CA ARG A 171 4.59 -7.20 -9.51
C ARG A 171 5.28 -7.82 -10.71
N VAL A 172 4.66 -7.71 -11.87
CA VAL A 172 5.26 -8.10 -13.16
C VAL A 172 6.23 -7.00 -13.60
N TYR A 173 7.51 -7.32 -13.73
CA TYR A 173 8.54 -6.37 -14.17
C TYR A 173 8.81 -6.45 -15.66
N SER A 174 8.72 -7.63 -16.27
CA SER A 174 8.80 -7.85 -17.72
C SER A 174 7.92 -9.03 -18.12
N GLY A 175 7.60 -9.13 -19.40
CA GLY A 175 6.75 -10.18 -19.94
C GLY A 175 5.26 -10.03 -19.60
N ARG A 176 4.54 -11.12 -19.79
CA ARG A 176 3.10 -11.27 -19.46
C ARG A 176 2.89 -12.58 -18.72
N ILE A 177 2.19 -12.52 -17.60
CA ILE A 177 1.74 -13.73 -16.90
C ILE A 177 0.31 -14.05 -17.32
N ARG A 178 0.01 -15.34 -17.58
CA ARG A 178 -1.28 -15.83 -18.02
C ARG A 178 -1.81 -16.95 -17.14
N THR A 179 -3.10 -17.07 -17.08
CA THR A 179 -3.77 -18.23 -16.48
C THR A 179 -3.46 -19.48 -17.31
N GLY A 180 -3.16 -20.59 -16.65
CA GLY A 180 -2.74 -21.85 -17.29
C GLY A 180 -1.26 -21.90 -17.73
N GLN A 181 -0.49 -20.84 -17.46
CA GLN A 181 0.94 -20.80 -17.80
C GLN A 181 1.76 -21.57 -16.75
N THR A 182 2.70 -22.38 -17.23
CA THR A 182 3.72 -22.99 -16.36
C THR A 182 4.83 -21.99 -16.12
N VAL A 183 5.21 -21.82 -14.85
CA VAL A 183 6.26 -20.88 -14.41
C VAL A 183 7.23 -21.58 -13.47
N ARG A 184 8.48 -21.13 -13.47
CA ARG A 184 9.44 -21.47 -12.42
C ARG A 184 9.23 -20.54 -11.24
N VAL A 185 9.19 -21.13 -10.05
CA VAL A 185 9.12 -20.41 -8.77
C VAL A 185 10.49 -20.56 -8.11
N LEU A 186 11.20 -19.46 -8.02
CA LEU A 186 12.54 -19.39 -7.44
C LEU A 186 12.41 -18.82 -6.02
N GLY A 187 12.82 -19.57 -5.02
CA GLY A 187 12.81 -19.14 -3.63
C GLY A 187 13.94 -18.18 -3.27
N GLU A 188 14.03 -17.83 -2.00
CA GLU A 188 15.01 -16.86 -1.50
C GLU A 188 16.45 -17.39 -1.52
N GLY A 189 16.62 -18.73 -1.49
CA GLY A 189 17.92 -19.41 -1.50
C GLY A 189 18.44 -19.75 -2.90
N TYR A 190 17.64 -19.56 -3.94
CA TYR A 190 18.01 -19.92 -5.30
C TYR A 190 19.22 -19.13 -5.83
N SER A 191 20.14 -19.82 -6.48
CA SER A 191 21.19 -19.24 -7.30
C SER A 191 21.33 -20.02 -8.61
N PRO A 192 21.93 -19.45 -9.68
CA PRO A 192 22.13 -20.17 -10.95
C PRO A 192 22.95 -21.44 -10.81
N ASP A 193 23.84 -21.51 -9.80
CA ASP A 193 24.70 -22.66 -9.51
C ASP A 193 24.03 -23.71 -8.60
N ASP A 194 22.88 -23.34 -7.98
CA ASP A 194 22.15 -24.19 -7.04
C ASP A 194 20.64 -24.05 -7.24
N GLU A 195 20.04 -25.04 -7.88
CA GLU A 195 18.60 -25.08 -8.21
C GLU A 195 17.74 -25.76 -7.12
N GLU A 196 18.26 -26.04 -5.92
CA GLU A 196 17.50 -26.73 -4.87
C GLU A 196 16.23 -25.98 -4.48
N ASP A 197 16.25 -24.64 -4.47
CA ASP A 197 15.11 -23.78 -4.13
C ASP A 197 14.32 -23.34 -5.38
N MET A 198 14.14 -24.23 -6.34
CA MET A 198 13.37 -24.01 -7.56
C MET A 198 12.28 -25.07 -7.71
N THR A 199 11.08 -24.63 -8.07
CA THR A 199 9.96 -25.52 -8.40
C THR A 199 9.23 -25.02 -9.64
N VAL A 200 8.63 -25.95 -10.38
CA VAL A 200 7.77 -25.64 -11.54
C VAL A 200 6.31 -25.77 -11.12
N LYS A 201 5.52 -24.74 -11.38
CA LYS A 201 4.10 -24.64 -11.00
C LYS A 201 3.26 -24.06 -12.11
N GLU A 202 1.99 -24.46 -12.14
CA GLU A 202 0.99 -23.88 -13.04
C GLU A 202 0.23 -22.73 -12.35
N VAL A 203 0.07 -21.64 -13.06
CA VAL A 203 -0.75 -20.49 -12.64
C VAL A 203 -2.22 -20.84 -12.87
N THR A 204 -2.95 -21.18 -11.81
CA THR A 204 -4.34 -21.61 -11.92
C THR A 204 -5.29 -20.46 -12.17
N LYS A 205 -5.11 -19.31 -11.49
CA LYS A 205 -5.91 -18.09 -11.66
C LYS A 205 -5.10 -16.84 -11.41
N LEU A 206 -5.54 -15.76 -12.03
CA LEU A 206 -5.00 -14.42 -11.86
C LEU A 206 -6.12 -13.45 -11.47
N TRP A 207 -5.76 -12.49 -10.60
CA TRP A 207 -6.69 -11.48 -10.10
C TRP A 207 -6.02 -10.11 -10.04
N VAL A 208 -6.76 -9.07 -10.37
CA VAL A 208 -6.44 -7.71 -9.94
C VAL A 208 -7.02 -7.53 -8.54
N TYR A 209 -6.19 -7.11 -7.60
CA TYR A 209 -6.56 -6.92 -6.21
C TYR A 209 -6.70 -5.44 -5.88
N GLN A 210 -7.92 -5.02 -5.59
CA GLN A 210 -8.27 -3.65 -5.24
C GLN A 210 -8.87 -3.62 -3.84
N ALA A 211 -8.03 -3.38 -2.85
CA ALA A 211 -8.37 -3.37 -1.43
C ALA A 211 -9.03 -4.70 -0.95
N ARG A 212 -10.33 -4.88 -1.16
CA ARG A 212 -11.09 -6.08 -0.78
C ARG A 212 -11.61 -6.86 -1.98
N ASP A 213 -11.67 -6.21 -3.12
CA ASP A 213 -12.27 -6.79 -4.32
C ASP A 213 -11.20 -7.50 -5.16
N ARG A 214 -11.53 -8.70 -5.60
CA ARG A 214 -10.70 -9.53 -6.48
C ARG A 214 -11.41 -9.65 -7.81
N THR A 215 -10.84 -9.05 -8.84
CA THR A 215 -11.38 -9.14 -10.21
C THR A 215 -10.55 -10.14 -11.00
N PRO A 216 -11.15 -11.23 -11.51
CA PRO A 216 -10.41 -12.23 -12.28
C PRO A 216 -9.97 -11.64 -13.64
N ILE A 217 -8.76 -12.02 -14.05
CA ILE A 217 -8.18 -11.62 -15.33
C ILE A 217 -7.55 -12.83 -16.00
N ALA A 218 -7.46 -12.82 -17.33
CA ALA A 218 -6.81 -13.88 -18.10
C ALA A 218 -5.30 -13.70 -18.19
N GLU A 219 -4.83 -12.45 -18.28
CA GLU A 219 -3.42 -12.11 -18.37
C GLU A 219 -3.11 -10.76 -17.70
N ALA A 220 -1.84 -10.57 -17.33
CA ALA A 220 -1.34 -9.31 -16.81
C ALA A 220 0.04 -8.97 -17.41
N PRO A 221 0.18 -7.80 -18.06
CA PRO A 221 1.44 -7.35 -18.64
C PRO A 221 2.39 -6.75 -17.61
N ALA A 222 3.64 -6.52 -18.03
CA ALA A 222 4.65 -5.78 -17.29
C ALA A 222 4.10 -4.45 -16.72
N GLY A 223 4.47 -4.14 -15.49
CA GLY A 223 3.99 -2.99 -14.73
C GLY A 223 2.79 -3.27 -13.84
N SER A 224 2.08 -4.38 -14.02
CA SER A 224 0.90 -4.75 -13.24
C SER A 224 1.25 -5.35 -11.89
N TRP A 225 0.36 -5.12 -10.91
CA TRP A 225 0.31 -5.86 -9.65
C TRP A 225 -0.81 -6.89 -9.73
N VAL A 226 -0.51 -8.13 -9.37
CA VAL A 226 -1.44 -9.25 -9.52
C VAL A 226 -1.43 -10.17 -8.30
N LEU A 227 -2.57 -10.83 -8.05
CA LEU A 227 -2.62 -12.02 -7.22
C LEU A 227 -2.55 -13.25 -8.13
N ILE A 228 -1.73 -14.21 -7.76
CA ILE A 228 -1.41 -15.41 -8.53
C ILE A 228 -1.75 -16.62 -7.67
N GLU A 229 -2.64 -17.45 -8.14
CA GLU A 229 -3.06 -18.70 -7.49
C GLU A 229 -2.29 -19.88 -8.09
N GLY A 230 -1.94 -20.87 -7.26
CA GLY A 230 -1.34 -22.13 -7.69
C GLY A 230 0.17 -22.23 -7.48
N VAL A 231 0.84 -21.14 -7.09
CA VAL A 231 2.31 -21.08 -6.97
C VAL A 231 2.83 -21.07 -5.52
N ASP A 232 1.95 -20.99 -4.54
CA ASP A 232 2.28 -20.69 -3.13
C ASP A 232 2.99 -21.81 -2.36
N ALA A 233 2.91 -23.04 -2.83
CA ALA A 233 3.34 -24.23 -2.04
C ALA A 233 4.82 -24.15 -1.60
N SER A 234 5.71 -23.74 -2.51
CA SER A 234 7.15 -23.60 -2.26
C SER A 234 7.57 -22.23 -1.72
N ILE A 235 6.68 -21.22 -1.74
CA ILE A 235 7.02 -19.88 -1.33
C ILE A 235 6.90 -19.75 0.19
N MET A 236 7.97 -19.31 0.83
CA MET A 236 7.97 -19.05 2.27
C MET A 236 7.52 -17.61 2.58
N LYS A 237 8.14 -16.61 1.99
CA LYS A 237 7.81 -15.17 2.15
C LYS A 237 7.84 -14.43 0.83
N THR A 238 8.96 -14.49 0.14
CA THR A 238 9.17 -13.85 -1.16
C THR A 238 9.62 -14.90 -2.19
N ALA A 239 9.38 -14.63 -3.45
CA ALA A 239 9.83 -15.46 -4.56
C ALA A 239 9.97 -14.67 -5.85
N THR A 240 10.72 -15.21 -6.78
CA THR A 240 10.79 -14.74 -8.16
C THR A 240 10.08 -15.74 -9.05
N LEU A 241 9.14 -15.28 -9.90
CA LEU A 241 8.55 -16.13 -10.92
C LEU A 241 9.11 -15.74 -12.29
N CYS A 242 9.41 -16.73 -13.09
CA CYS A 242 9.87 -16.56 -14.46
C CYS A 242 9.26 -17.62 -15.39
N ASP A 243 9.40 -17.41 -16.70
CA ASP A 243 9.00 -18.41 -17.67
C ASP A 243 9.76 -19.70 -17.47
N GLU A 244 9.14 -20.84 -17.80
CA GLU A 244 9.80 -22.13 -17.78
C GLU A 244 11.04 -22.15 -18.69
N ASP A 245 10.94 -21.51 -19.86
CA ASP A 245 11.97 -21.44 -20.89
C ASP A 245 12.93 -20.25 -20.76
N VAL A 246 12.89 -19.49 -19.67
CA VAL A 246 13.66 -18.25 -19.53
C VAL A 246 15.18 -18.49 -19.56
N ALA A 247 15.64 -19.68 -19.20
CA ALA A 247 17.04 -20.08 -19.32
C ALA A 247 17.61 -20.04 -20.76
N ARG A 248 16.74 -19.85 -21.77
CA ARG A 248 17.16 -19.60 -23.16
C ARG A 248 17.74 -18.22 -23.39
N TYR A 249 17.48 -17.27 -22.48
CA TYR A 249 17.89 -15.88 -22.64
C TYR A 249 19.20 -15.58 -21.92
N ASP A 250 19.31 -15.93 -20.66
CA ASP A 250 20.47 -15.68 -19.78
C ASP A 250 20.36 -16.57 -18.52
N ASP A 251 21.39 -16.57 -17.69
CA ASP A 251 21.28 -17.10 -16.33
C ASP A 251 20.22 -16.33 -15.55
N ILE A 252 19.41 -17.07 -14.80
CA ILE A 252 18.32 -16.52 -14.04
C ILE A 252 18.80 -16.14 -12.65
N TYR A 253 18.46 -14.93 -12.23
CA TYR A 253 18.73 -14.42 -10.89
C TYR A 253 17.42 -13.99 -10.21
N ILE A 254 17.42 -14.03 -8.89
CA ILE A 254 16.25 -13.68 -8.09
C ILE A 254 16.16 -12.19 -7.80
N PHE A 255 14.97 -11.75 -7.44
CA PHE A 255 14.80 -10.48 -6.74
C PHE A 255 15.23 -10.64 -5.28
N ARG A 256 15.91 -9.64 -4.74
CA ARG A 256 16.34 -9.64 -3.34
C ARG A 256 15.13 -9.81 -2.42
N PRO A 257 15.24 -10.67 -1.40
CA PRO A 257 14.23 -10.75 -0.35
C PRO A 257 13.97 -9.38 0.30
N LEU A 258 12.74 -9.17 0.76
CA LEU A 258 12.38 -7.93 1.45
C LEU A 258 13.16 -7.81 2.75
N GLN A 259 13.85 -6.69 2.92
CA GLN A 259 14.52 -6.32 4.17
C GLN A 259 13.73 -5.22 4.87
N PHE A 260 13.45 -5.43 6.14
CA PHE A 260 12.72 -4.49 6.97
C PHE A 260 13.68 -3.85 7.98
N ASN A 261 13.53 -2.55 8.21
CA ASN A 261 14.30 -1.84 9.23
C ASN A 261 13.83 -2.18 10.65
N THR A 262 12.63 -2.75 10.78
CA THR A 262 12.05 -3.18 12.05
C THR A 262 12.35 -4.66 12.27
N LEU A 263 12.95 -4.99 13.41
CA LEU A 263 13.17 -6.36 13.83
C LEU A 263 12.05 -6.83 14.78
N PRO A 264 11.66 -8.10 14.73
CA PRO A 264 10.76 -8.66 15.73
C PRO A 264 11.47 -8.74 17.09
N VAL A 265 10.89 -8.09 18.09
CA VAL A 265 11.47 -7.97 19.44
C VAL A 265 10.67 -8.69 20.52
N VAL A 266 9.39 -8.95 20.28
CA VAL A 266 8.53 -9.70 21.19
C VAL A 266 8.63 -11.18 20.84
N LYS A 267 9.07 -11.99 21.80
CA LYS A 267 9.19 -13.45 21.66
C LYS A 267 8.21 -14.13 22.61
N THR A 268 7.38 -15.01 22.09
CA THR A 268 6.40 -15.79 22.87
C THR A 268 6.56 -17.26 22.55
N ALA A 269 6.70 -18.10 23.58
CA ALA A 269 6.64 -19.55 23.46
C ALA A 269 5.18 -19.98 23.25
N THR A 270 4.99 -21.02 22.45
CA THR A 270 3.68 -21.55 22.11
C THR A 270 3.66 -23.06 22.29
N GLU A 271 2.66 -23.55 22.99
CA GLU A 271 2.44 -24.98 23.22
C GLU A 271 0.97 -25.35 22.90
N PRO A 272 0.70 -26.54 22.37
CA PRO A 272 -0.66 -27.00 22.19
C PRO A 272 -1.27 -27.38 23.55
N LEU A 273 -2.54 -27.06 23.78
CA LEU A 273 -3.28 -27.49 24.97
C LEU A 273 -3.37 -29.02 25.08
N ASN A 274 -3.45 -29.68 23.92
CA ASN A 274 -3.43 -31.12 23.81
C ASN A 274 -2.20 -31.55 23.00
N PRO A 275 -1.26 -32.36 23.56
CA PRO A 275 -0.05 -32.78 22.87
C PRO A 275 -0.28 -33.48 21.52
N SER A 276 -1.43 -34.14 21.34
CA SER A 276 -1.80 -34.77 20.06
C SER A 276 -2.04 -33.77 18.92
N GLU A 277 -2.22 -32.50 19.24
CA GLU A 277 -2.43 -31.41 18.26
C GLU A 277 -1.15 -30.68 17.85
N LEU A 278 0.00 -31.11 18.33
CA LEU A 278 1.31 -30.55 17.95
C LEU A 278 1.49 -30.40 16.43
N PRO A 279 1.15 -31.39 15.58
CA PRO A 279 1.29 -31.22 14.13
C PRO A 279 0.43 -30.10 13.56
N LYS A 280 -0.79 -29.91 14.07
CA LYS A 280 -1.68 -28.80 13.65
C LYS A 280 -1.11 -27.44 14.07
N MET A 281 -0.55 -27.35 15.27
CA MET A 281 0.11 -26.14 15.74
C MET A 281 1.30 -25.77 14.86
N VAL A 282 2.16 -26.73 14.55
CA VAL A 282 3.34 -26.50 13.67
C VAL A 282 2.90 -26.02 12.28
N GLU A 283 1.87 -26.64 11.71
CA GLU A 283 1.31 -26.19 10.44
C GLU A 283 0.75 -24.76 10.54
N GLY A 284 0.01 -24.45 11.61
CA GLY A 284 -0.51 -23.12 11.90
C GLY A 284 0.61 -22.08 12.00
N LEU A 285 1.69 -22.36 12.70
CA LEU A 285 2.86 -21.49 12.81
C LEU A 285 3.51 -21.23 11.44
N ARG A 286 3.63 -22.25 10.59
CA ARG A 286 4.13 -22.08 9.21
C ARG A 286 3.21 -21.15 8.40
N LYS A 287 1.90 -21.30 8.51
CA LYS A 287 0.91 -20.43 7.84
C LYS A 287 1.01 -18.98 8.33
N ILE A 288 1.20 -18.76 9.63
CA ILE A 288 1.43 -17.44 10.20
C ILE A 288 2.72 -16.84 9.61
N SER A 289 3.81 -17.60 9.59
CA SER A 289 5.08 -17.13 9.00
C SER A 289 4.94 -16.74 7.53
N LYS A 290 4.14 -17.48 6.75
CA LYS A 290 3.85 -17.14 5.35
C LYS A 290 3.01 -15.86 5.21
N SER A 291 2.00 -15.67 6.07
CA SER A 291 1.05 -14.56 5.98
C SER A 291 1.64 -13.22 6.40
N TYR A 292 2.52 -13.26 7.41
CA TYR A 292 3.08 -12.07 8.06
C TYR A 292 4.58 -11.95 7.78
N PRO A 293 5.00 -10.99 6.94
CA PRO A 293 6.41 -10.85 6.54
C PRO A 293 7.38 -10.70 7.71
N LEU A 294 6.98 -9.99 8.77
CA LEU A 294 7.82 -9.74 9.96
C LEU A 294 7.70 -10.83 11.04
N ALA A 295 6.71 -11.71 10.98
CA ALA A 295 6.62 -12.80 11.93
C ALA A 295 7.66 -13.88 11.63
N ILE A 296 8.40 -14.29 12.65
CA ILE A 296 9.38 -15.37 12.57
C ILE A 296 8.93 -16.48 13.50
N THR A 297 8.82 -17.67 12.99
CA THR A 297 8.55 -18.87 13.80
C THR A 297 9.75 -19.79 13.77
N LYS A 298 10.20 -20.27 14.91
CA LYS A 298 11.32 -21.18 15.01
C LYS A 298 11.14 -22.15 16.17
N VAL A 299 11.88 -23.23 16.10
CA VAL A 299 12.05 -24.16 17.23
C VAL A 299 13.37 -23.83 17.90
N GLU A 300 13.32 -23.56 19.19
CA GLU A 300 14.53 -23.28 19.98
C GLU A 300 15.29 -24.60 20.27
N GLU A 301 16.52 -24.51 20.72
CA GLU A 301 17.34 -25.67 21.10
C GLU A 301 16.68 -26.51 22.22
N SER A 302 15.87 -25.86 23.07
CA SER A 302 15.03 -26.52 24.11
C SER A 302 13.91 -27.37 23.56
N GLY A 303 13.58 -27.27 22.26
CA GLY A 303 12.42 -27.89 21.64
C GLY A 303 11.15 -27.07 21.69
N GLU A 304 11.18 -25.87 22.28
CA GLU A 304 10.04 -24.95 22.33
C GLU A 304 9.77 -24.31 20.97
N HIS A 305 8.50 -24.27 20.58
CA HIS A 305 8.06 -23.51 19.43
C HIS A 305 7.84 -22.04 19.81
N THR A 306 8.49 -21.12 19.12
CA THR A 306 8.41 -19.70 19.41
C THR A 306 7.93 -18.91 18.22
N ILE A 307 7.16 -17.84 18.51
CA ILE A 307 6.80 -16.79 17.57
C ILE A 307 7.51 -15.52 17.99
N LEU A 308 8.15 -14.85 17.04
CA LEU A 308 8.72 -13.54 17.20
C LEU A 308 7.89 -12.54 16.37
N GLY A 309 7.51 -11.42 16.98
CA GLY A 309 6.72 -10.37 16.36
C GLY A 309 7.22 -8.98 16.75
N THR A 310 6.68 -7.95 16.11
CA THR A 310 7.03 -6.54 16.36
C THR A 310 6.22 -5.89 17.48
N GLY A 311 5.24 -6.60 18.02
CA GLY A 311 4.36 -6.17 19.11
C GLY A 311 3.44 -7.31 19.53
N GLU A 312 2.60 -7.06 20.54
CA GLU A 312 1.56 -7.98 21.03
C GLU A 312 0.40 -8.16 20.04
#